data_f78983dc61b8c43985fab6a377b2003a
#
_entry.id   f78983dc61b8c43985fab6a377b2003a
#
_cell.length_a   1.000
_cell.length_b   1.000
_cell.length_c   1.000
_cell.angle_alpha   90.00
_cell.angle_beta   90.00
_cell.angle_gamma   90.00
#
_symmetry.space_group_name_H-M   'P 1'
#
loop_
_entity.id
_entity.type
_entity.pdbx_description
1 polymer ?
#
loop_
_entity_poly.entity_id
_entity_poly.type
_entity_poly.pdbx_seq_one_letter_code
_entity_poly.pdbx_strand_id
1 'polypeptide(L)'
;MTNSLEDRCKKLISLGYFDQCEKEIVNAMTAEPHSAICNNLMGILMENENEHVLAMKHFRAAYALDSTYIPARLNMEIFGQDYPLKHLVYSEDDCSKYEDDQFKVVYDNKHVGHLVRK
;
A
#
# COMPACT_ATOMS: atom_id res chain seq x y z
N MET A 1 9.82 7.11 17.95
CA MET A 1 10.06 7.20 16.70
C MET A 1 10.53 5.97 16.10
N THR A 2 10.00 5.64 15.12
CA THR A 2 10.35 4.40 14.53
C THR A 2 11.20 4.62 13.33
N ASN A 3 11.99 3.61 13.05
CA ASN A 3 12.82 3.62 11.88
C ASN A 3 12.56 2.32 11.16
N SER A 4 11.29 1.98 11.04
CA SER A 4 10.93 0.73 10.41
C SER A 4 11.21 0.78 8.92
N LEU A 5 11.23 -0.38 8.30
CA LEU A 5 11.40 -0.44 6.85
C LEU A 5 10.28 0.33 6.16
N GLU A 6 9.06 0.21 6.67
CA GLU A 6 7.93 0.92 6.07
C GLU A 6 8.14 2.43 6.11
N ASP A 7 8.62 2.94 7.24
CA ASP A 7 8.87 4.37 7.38
C ASP A 7 9.99 4.83 6.47
N ARG A 8 11.07 4.05 6.39
CA ARG A 8 12.18 4.43 5.54
C ARG A 8 11.77 4.44 4.08
N CYS A 9 11.02 3.44 3.65
CA CYS A 9 10.59 3.37 2.26
C CYS A 9 9.63 4.51 1.93
N LYS A 10 8.73 4.82 2.84
CA LYS A 10 7.80 5.93 2.62
C LYS A 10 8.57 7.22 2.39
N LYS A 11 9.59 7.47 3.18
CA LYS A 11 10.38 8.67 3.04
C LYS A 11 11.16 8.67 1.73
N LEU A 12 11.80 7.55 1.40
CA LEU A 12 12.57 7.47 0.17
C LEU A 12 11.71 7.68 -1.06
N ILE A 13 10.52 7.08 -1.07
CA ILE A 13 9.63 7.24 -2.19
C ILE A 13 9.16 8.69 -2.30
N SER A 14 8.85 9.31 -1.18
CA SER A 14 8.40 10.70 -1.21
C SER A 14 9.48 11.63 -1.72
N LEU A 15 10.74 11.25 -1.57
CA LEU A 15 11.84 12.04 -2.06
C LEU A 15 12.27 11.66 -3.48
N GLY A 16 11.64 10.64 -4.05
CA GLY A 16 11.98 10.20 -5.39
C GLY A 16 13.20 9.30 -5.46
N TYR A 17 13.69 8.80 -4.35
CA TYR A 17 14.87 7.94 -4.31
C TYR A 17 14.46 6.48 -4.49
N PHE A 18 13.97 6.15 -5.67
CA PHE A 18 13.41 4.83 -5.94
C PHE A 18 14.46 3.73 -5.91
N ASP A 19 15.64 4.00 -6.47
CA ASP A 19 16.68 2.98 -6.47
C ASP A 19 17.13 2.63 -5.07
N GLN A 20 17.27 3.63 -4.22
CA GLN A 20 17.64 3.41 -2.84
C GLN A 20 16.55 2.62 -2.12
N CYS A 21 15.30 2.95 -2.39
CA CYS A 21 14.18 2.26 -1.78
C CYS A 21 14.18 0.79 -2.19
N GLU A 22 14.42 0.53 -3.47
CA GLU A 22 14.44 -0.84 -3.95
C GLU A 22 15.53 -1.65 -3.25
N LYS A 23 16.70 -1.06 -3.06
CA LYS A 23 17.79 -1.75 -2.37
C LYS A 23 17.40 -2.10 -0.94
N GLU A 24 16.74 -1.17 -0.26
CA GLU A 24 16.29 -1.43 1.10
C GLU A 24 15.33 -2.61 1.16
N ILE A 25 14.39 -2.65 0.22
CA ILE A 25 13.39 -3.70 0.19
C ILE A 25 14.05 -5.04 -0.15
N VAL A 26 14.92 -5.05 -1.14
CA VAL A 26 15.57 -6.30 -1.57
C VAL A 26 16.41 -6.85 -0.44
N ASN A 27 17.13 -6.00 0.28
CA ASN A 27 17.91 -6.45 1.43
C ASN A 27 17.03 -7.10 2.48
N ALA A 28 15.88 -6.48 2.74
CA ALA A 28 14.96 -7.04 3.72
C ALA A 28 14.37 -8.36 3.25
N MET A 29 14.10 -8.47 1.95
CA MET A 29 13.57 -9.72 1.40
C MET A 29 14.58 -10.84 1.47
N THR A 30 15.86 -10.51 1.36
CA THR A 30 16.90 -11.50 1.49
C THR A 30 16.87 -12.12 2.89
N ALA A 31 16.62 -11.30 3.90
CA ALA A 31 16.54 -11.79 5.26
C ALA A 31 15.22 -12.50 5.54
N GLU A 32 14.13 -12.02 4.96
CA GLU A 32 12.81 -12.58 5.18
C GLU A 32 12.06 -12.73 3.87
N PRO A 33 12.32 -13.82 3.14
CA PRO A 33 11.75 -13.96 1.79
C PRO A 33 10.24 -14.05 1.74
N HIS A 34 9.61 -14.41 2.85
CA HIS A 34 8.15 -14.56 2.87
C HIS A 34 7.45 -13.39 3.57
N SER A 35 8.08 -12.24 3.58
CA SER A 35 7.53 -11.10 4.28
C SER A 35 6.45 -10.40 3.44
N ALA A 36 5.24 -10.32 3.99
CA ALA A 36 4.18 -9.58 3.33
C ALA A 36 4.52 -8.09 3.28
N ILE A 37 5.20 -7.59 4.30
CA ILE A 37 5.59 -6.18 4.35
C ILE A 37 6.46 -5.84 3.16
N CYS A 38 7.46 -6.66 2.86
CA CYS A 38 8.36 -6.37 1.75
C CYS A 38 7.63 -6.37 0.42
N ASN A 39 6.75 -7.34 0.21
CA ASN A 39 6.00 -7.39 -1.03
C ASN A 39 5.05 -6.20 -1.17
N ASN A 40 4.43 -5.77 -0.08
CA ASN A 40 3.58 -4.60 -0.12
C ASN A 40 4.38 -3.36 -0.51
N LEU A 41 5.55 -3.20 0.10
CA LEU A 41 6.40 -2.06 -0.21
C LEU A 41 6.88 -2.09 -1.65
N MET A 42 7.21 -3.27 -2.16
CA MET A 42 7.62 -3.38 -3.55
C MET A 42 6.48 -2.99 -4.48
N GLY A 43 5.24 -3.39 -4.12
CA GLY A 43 4.10 -2.98 -4.91
C GLY A 43 3.92 -1.47 -4.93
N ILE A 44 4.12 -0.82 -3.79
CA ILE A 44 4.02 0.63 -3.72
C ILE A 44 5.09 1.27 -4.60
N LEU A 45 6.31 0.75 -4.54
CA LEU A 45 7.39 1.26 -5.36
C LEU A 45 7.04 1.13 -6.84
N MET A 46 6.52 -0.03 -7.24
CA MET A 46 6.14 -0.26 -8.62
C MET A 46 5.06 0.73 -9.07
N GLU A 47 4.08 1.00 -8.22
CA GLU A 47 3.05 2.00 -8.59
C GLU A 47 3.67 3.36 -8.82
N ASN A 48 4.65 3.72 -7.99
CA ASN A 48 5.31 5.01 -8.17
C ASN A 48 6.16 5.06 -9.43
N GLU A 49 6.53 3.90 -9.94
CA GLU A 49 7.29 3.83 -11.18
C GLU A 49 6.40 3.55 -12.38
N ASN A 50 5.09 3.62 -12.17
CA ASN A 50 4.10 3.40 -13.23
C ASN A 50 4.11 1.98 -13.76
N GLU A 51 4.46 1.03 -12.89
CA GLU A 51 4.44 -0.39 -13.25
C GLU A 51 3.26 -1.05 -12.56
N HIS A 52 2.07 -0.66 -12.98
CA HIS A 52 0.85 -1.08 -12.28
C HIS A 52 0.66 -2.59 -12.25
N VAL A 53 0.95 -3.28 -13.35
CA VAL A 53 0.75 -4.73 -13.40
C VAL A 53 1.65 -5.43 -12.39
N LEU A 54 2.92 -5.00 -12.34
CA LEU A 54 3.86 -5.56 -11.38
C LEU A 54 3.44 -5.21 -9.95
N ALA A 55 2.97 -3.99 -9.75
CA ALA A 55 2.52 -3.59 -8.43
C ALA A 55 1.41 -4.50 -7.93
N MET A 56 0.43 -4.77 -8.78
CA MET A 56 -0.67 -5.62 -8.37
C MET A 56 -0.21 -7.03 -8.06
N LYS A 57 0.78 -7.52 -8.80
CA LYS A 57 1.32 -8.84 -8.52
C LYS A 57 1.95 -8.89 -7.13
N HIS A 58 2.67 -7.84 -6.76
CA HIS A 58 3.28 -7.78 -5.44
C HIS A 58 2.26 -7.65 -4.33
N PHE A 59 1.20 -6.85 -4.56
CA PHE A 59 0.15 -6.74 -3.55
C PHE A 59 -0.54 -8.08 -3.35
N ARG A 60 -0.82 -8.79 -4.43
CA ARG A 60 -1.44 -10.11 -4.32
C ARG A 60 -0.52 -11.10 -3.62
N ALA A 61 0.77 -11.03 -3.91
CA ALA A 61 1.74 -11.90 -3.24
C ALA A 61 1.76 -11.61 -1.75
N ALA A 62 1.74 -10.34 -1.38
CA ALA A 62 1.73 -9.97 0.03
C ALA A 62 0.48 -10.52 0.72
N TYR A 63 -0.67 -10.37 0.08
CA TYR A 63 -1.91 -10.86 0.65
C TYR A 63 -1.89 -12.38 0.79
N ALA A 64 -1.31 -13.07 -0.18
CA ALA A 64 -1.21 -14.53 -0.11
C ALA A 64 -0.28 -14.98 1.00
N LEU A 65 0.78 -14.21 1.25
CA LEU A 65 1.71 -14.56 2.31
C LEU A 65 1.12 -14.33 3.69
N ASP A 66 0.34 -13.28 3.85
CA ASP A 66 -0.26 -12.96 5.13
C ASP A 66 -1.55 -12.17 4.89
N SER A 67 -2.66 -12.88 4.87
CA SER A 67 -3.94 -12.24 4.59
C SER A 67 -4.40 -11.33 5.72
N THR A 68 -3.73 -11.37 6.86
CA THR A 68 -4.07 -10.47 7.96
C THR A 68 -3.30 -9.15 7.89
N TYR A 69 -2.38 -9.02 6.96
CA TYR A 69 -1.63 -7.77 6.81
C TYR A 69 -2.48 -6.80 6.01
N ILE A 70 -3.19 -5.94 6.73
CA ILE A 70 -4.20 -5.07 6.17
C ILE A 70 -3.67 -4.12 5.07
N PRO A 71 -2.47 -3.53 5.20
CA PRO A 71 -2.00 -2.62 4.17
C PRO A 71 -2.02 -3.22 2.77
N ALA A 72 -1.61 -4.47 2.63
CA ALA A 72 -1.60 -5.11 1.31
C ALA A 72 -3.00 -5.29 0.77
N ARG A 73 -3.94 -5.69 1.64
CA ARG A 73 -5.32 -5.86 1.21
C ARG A 73 -5.90 -4.54 0.74
N LEU A 74 -5.65 -3.47 1.49
CA LEU A 74 -6.19 -2.16 1.11
C LEU A 74 -5.58 -1.66 -0.19
N ASN A 75 -4.28 -1.86 -0.37
CA ASN A 75 -3.65 -1.43 -1.61
C ASN A 75 -4.21 -2.21 -2.80
N MET A 76 -4.44 -3.50 -2.62
CA MET A 76 -5.07 -4.29 -3.67
C MET A 76 -6.43 -3.71 -4.05
N GLU A 77 -7.21 -3.35 -3.05
CA GLU A 77 -8.54 -2.81 -3.30
C GLU A 77 -8.46 -1.43 -3.94
N ILE A 78 -7.56 -0.59 -3.44
CA ILE A 78 -7.44 0.76 -3.94
C ILE A 78 -7.01 0.77 -5.41
N PHE A 79 -5.95 0.06 -5.71
CA PHE A 79 -5.37 0.11 -7.04
C PHE A 79 -6.02 -0.85 -8.01
N GLY A 80 -6.88 -1.73 -7.50
CA GLY A 80 -7.67 -2.59 -8.36
C GLY A 80 -8.93 -1.92 -8.87
N GLN A 81 -9.19 -0.69 -8.46
CA GLN A 81 -10.37 0.03 -8.85
C GLN A 81 -10.02 1.31 -9.59
N ASP A 82 -11.02 1.84 -10.26
CA ASP A 82 -10.83 3.01 -11.10
C ASP A 82 -11.23 4.28 -10.39
N TYR A 83 -10.60 4.55 -9.28
CA TYR A 83 -10.89 5.74 -8.51
C TYR A 83 -9.94 6.86 -8.85
N PRO A 84 -10.43 8.09 -8.85
CA PRO A 84 -9.54 9.22 -9.12
C PRO A 84 -8.53 9.46 -8.02
N LEU A 85 -8.92 9.22 -6.78
CA LEU A 85 -8.01 9.44 -5.66
C LEU A 85 -7.50 8.11 -5.17
N LYS A 86 -6.21 8.01 -5.03
CA LYS A 86 -5.59 6.79 -4.55
C LYS A 86 -4.58 7.12 -3.48
N HIS A 87 -4.73 6.46 -2.35
CA HIS A 87 -3.84 6.65 -1.22
C HIS A 87 -3.07 5.38 -0.99
N LEU A 88 -1.76 5.49 -1.06
CA LEU A 88 -0.91 4.33 -0.80
C LEU A 88 -0.91 4.03 0.69
N VAL A 89 -0.99 2.76 1.02
CA VAL A 89 -1.04 2.32 2.40
C VAL A 89 0.27 1.62 2.70
N TYR A 90 1.16 2.30 3.43
CA TYR A 90 2.48 1.80 3.71
C TYR A 90 2.54 0.92 4.95
N SER A 91 1.70 1.20 5.92
CA SER A 91 1.73 0.48 7.18
C SER A 91 0.35 0.50 7.80
N GLU A 92 0.21 -0.15 8.94
CA GLU A 92 -1.09 -0.20 9.60
C GLU A 92 -1.54 1.13 10.12
N ASP A 93 -0.61 2.04 10.38
CA ASP A 93 -0.99 3.39 10.75
C ASP A 93 -1.73 4.09 9.62
N ASP A 94 -1.30 3.84 8.39
CA ASP A 94 -1.96 4.43 7.24
C ASP A 94 -3.33 3.82 6.99
N CYS A 95 -3.54 2.61 7.44
CA CYS A 95 -4.84 1.96 7.27
C CYS A 95 -5.94 2.74 7.95
N SER A 96 -5.68 3.22 9.13
CA SER A 96 -6.65 4.03 9.86
C SER A 96 -7.05 5.25 9.06
N LYS A 97 -6.07 5.92 8.52
CA LYS A 97 -6.33 7.14 7.74
C LYS A 97 -7.18 6.83 6.53
N TYR A 98 -6.88 5.75 5.84
CA TYR A 98 -7.64 5.38 4.67
C TYR A 98 -9.10 5.09 5.03
N GLU A 99 -9.29 4.36 6.11
CA GLU A 99 -10.63 4.00 6.53
C GLU A 99 -11.41 5.22 6.98
N ASP A 100 -10.75 6.16 7.62
CA ASP A 100 -11.40 7.40 8.00
C ASP A 100 -11.85 8.19 6.78
N ASP A 101 -11.00 8.28 5.79
CA ASP A 101 -11.35 8.99 4.57
C ASP A 101 -12.51 8.31 3.86
N GLN A 102 -12.49 7.00 3.79
CA GLN A 102 -13.58 6.26 3.18
C GLN A 102 -14.87 6.44 3.94
N PHE A 103 -14.78 6.45 5.24
CA PHE A 103 -15.96 6.64 6.06
C PHE A 103 -16.56 8.01 5.84
N LYS A 104 -15.72 9.04 5.73
CA LYS A 104 -16.21 10.37 5.49
C LYS A 104 -16.95 10.46 4.17
N VAL A 105 -16.42 9.85 3.14
CA VAL A 105 -17.07 9.86 1.84
C VAL A 105 -18.45 9.19 1.92
N VAL A 106 -18.51 8.05 2.58
CA VAL A 106 -19.78 7.36 2.75
C VAL A 106 -20.76 8.23 3.49
N TYR A 107 -20.30 8.86 4.54
CA TYR A 107 -21.17 9.68 5.37
C TYR A 107 -21.70 10.87 4.58
N ASP A 108 -20.87 11.49 3.80
CA ASP A 108 -21.26 12.64 3.01
C ASP A 108 -22.30 12.28 1.96
N ASN A 109 -22.26 11.07 1.50
CA ASN A 109 -23.19 10.60 0.49
C ASN A 109 -24.23 9.68 1.05
N LYS A 110 -24.59 9.87 2.28
CA LYS A 110 -25.43 8.89 2.92
C LYS A 110 -26.80 8.77 2.31
N HIS A 111 -27.28 9.75 1.65
CA HIS A 111 -28.56 9.60 0.98
C HIS A 111 -28.44 8.60 -0.16
N VAL A 112 -27.23 8.32 -0.57
CA VAL A 112 -26.99 7.30 -1.54
C VAL A 112 -26.36 6.14 -0.88
N GLY A 113 -26.17 6.25 0.33
CA GLY A 113 -25.50 5.41 1.25
C GLY A 113 -24.84 4.15 0.80
N HIS A 114 -25.54 3.35 0.13
CA HIS A 114 -24.96 2.08 -0.23
C HIS A 114 -23.74 2.22 -1.14
N LEU A 115 -23.51 3.39 -1.64
CA LEU A 115 -22.35 3.57 -2.45
C LEU A 115 -21.18 3.79 -1.58
N VAL A 116 -20.89 2.85 -0.83
CA VAL A 116 -19.85 2.99 0.09
C VAL A 116 -18.54 3.14 -0.49
N ARG A 117 -18.39 2.79 -1.75
CA ARG A 117 -17.15 2.97 -2.26
C ARG A 117 -17.28 3.70 -3.42
N LYS A 118 -16.58 4.56 -3.60
CA LYS A 118 -16.73 5.32 -4.74
C LYS A 118 -15.58 5.26 -5.49
#